data_99ad70b98281704726985554f9e0402e
#
_entry.id   99ad70b98281704726985554f9e0402e
#
_cell.length_a   1.000
_cell.length_b   1.000
_cell.length_c   1.000
_cell.angle_alpha   90.00
_cell.angle_beta   90.00
_cell.angle_gamma   90.00
#
_symmetry.space_group_name_H-M   'P 1'
#
loop_
_entity.id
_entity.type
_entity.pdbx_description
1 polymer ?
#
loop_
_entity_poly.entity_id
_entity_poly.type
_entity_poly.pdbx_seq_one_letter_code
_entity_poly.pdbx_strand_id
1 'polypeptide(L)'
;MKKQTALVLGIVASFAIAGCGNNSKPEQSQEQQAAPMTAKELPPGHPPIGNKTALPPGHPDISGMNGMGMPPHGMGMDGGMMPGMHPQSMTKLTKPVELPEEVKKTWKFADVIVIDKTTGKVIKEAKVKAGDVIKVGNTEIKILYIVPDLKLMNNAYTSASNEPNNPAIIVKATESGKVTFEGPLYQKFPQIFTINNPKYDVKLKGISKG
;
A
#
# COMPACT_ATOMS: atom_id res chain seq x y z
N MET A 1 -34.24 -39.36 -22.01
CA MET A 1 -35.40 -38.81 -22.74
C MET A 1 -35.50 -37.30 -22.44
N LYS A 2 -35.68 -36.54 -23.50
CA LYS A 2 -36.02 -35.12 -23.61
C LYS A 2 -34.97 -34.09 -23.16
N LYS A 3 -34.21 -33.64 -24.16
CA LYS A 3 -33.52 -32.39 -24.27
C LYS A 3 -34.50 -31.21 -24.24
N GLN A 4 -34.26 -30.17 -23.47
CA GLN A 4 -34.90 -28.88 -23.72
C GLN A 4 -33.81 -27.83 -23.86
N THR A 5 -33.67 -27.41 -25.11
CA THR A 5 -32.92 -26.25 -25.55
C THR A 5 -33.82 -25.03 -25.37
N ALA A 6 -33.46 -24.08 -24.55
CA ALA A 6 -34.10 -22.77 -24.50
C ALA A 6 -33.14 -21.73 -25.09
N LEU A 7 -33.48 -21.32 -26.26
CA LEU A 7 -32.93 -20.18 -27.01
C LEU A 7 -33.59 -18.90 -26.45
N VAL A 8 -32.85 -17.97 -25.95
CA VAL A 8 -33.34 -16.62 -25.62
C VAL A 8 -32.61 -15.60 -26.48
N LEU A 9 -33.43 -15.05 -27.34
CA LEU A 9 -33.15 -14.04 -28.34
C LEU A 9 -32.77 -12.70 -27.71
N GLY A 10 -31.88 -11.97 -28.41
CA GLY A 10 -31.38 -10.67 -28.01
C GLY A 10 -32.40 -9.54 -28.03
N ILE A 11 -32.06 -8.50 -27.31
CA ILE A 11 -32.58 -7.16 -27.53
C ILE A 11 -31.39 -6.21 -27.53
N VAL A 12 -31.06 -5.71 -28.71
CA VAL A 12 -30.17 -4.59 -28.94
C VAL A 12 -31.02 -3.33 -28.77
N ALA A 13 -30.76 -2.54 -27.76
CA ALA A 13 -31.32 -1.21 -27.63
C ALA A 13 -30.24 -0.19 -27.96
N SER A 14 -30.30 0.30 -29.19
CA SER A 14 -29.52 1.46 -29.63
C SER A 14 -30.20 2.74 -29.13
N PHE A 15 -29.53 3.48 -28.23
CA PHE A 15 -29.88 4.85 -27.92
C PHE A 15 -28.91 5.80 -28.62
N ALA A 16 -29.36 6.39 -29.72
CA ALA A 16 -28.77 7.57 -30.30
C ALA A 16 -29.34 8.80 -29.56
N ILE A 17 -28.53 9.57 -28.91
CA ILE A 17 -28.88 10.90 -28.44
C ILE A 17 -27.96 11.87 -29.15
N ALA A 18 -28.54 12.55 -30.14
CA ALA A 18 -28.03 13.80 -30.70
C ALA A 18 -28.45 14.92 -29.73
N GLY A 19 -27.51 15.72 -29.30
CA GLY A 19 -27.76 16.88 -28.44
C GLY A 19 -26.68 17.93 -28.63
N CYS A 20 -27.08 19.02 -29.25
CA CYS A 20 -26.36 20.21 -29.69
C CYS A 20 -25.43 20.85 -28.65
N GLY A 21 -24.35 21.32 -29.16
CA GLY A 21 -23.66 22.61 -29.05
C GLY A 21 -23.68 23.35 -27.72
N ASN A 22 -22.49 23.50 -27.15
CA ASN A 22 -22.12 24.80 -26.62
C ASN A 22 -20.60 24.98 -26.73
N ASN A 23 -20.26 26.01 -27.53
CA ASN A 23 -18.90 26.55 -27.65
C ASN A 23 -18.44 27.08 -26.29
N SER A 24 -17.49 26.42 -25.66
CA SER A 24 -16.65 27.01 -24.65
C SER A 24 -15.19 26.75 -25.04
N LYS A 25 -14.53 27.83 -25.38
CA LYS A 25 -13.15 28.04 -25.74
C LYS A 25 -12.24 27.30 -24.74
N PRO A 26 -11.26 26.50 -25.18
CA PRO A 26 -10.27 25.96 -24.27
C PRO A 26 -9.34 27.08 -23.81
N GLU A 27 -9.38 27.37 -22.54
CA GLU A 27 -8.38 28.17 -21.87
C GLU A 27 -7.08 27.36 -21.85
N GLN A 28 -6.11 27.86 -22.59
CA GLN A 28 -4.74 27.36 -22.60
C GLN A 28 -4.17 27.47 -21.18
N SER A 29 -4.02 26.35 -20.52
CA SER A 29 -3.11 26.23 -19.38
C SER A 29 -1.70 26.48 -19.91
N GLN A 30 -1.20 27.67 -19.68
CA GLN A 30 0.20 28.00 -19.87
C GLN A 30 1.02 27.13 -18.91
N GLU A 31 1.75 26.22 -19.48
CA GLU A 31 2.90 25.56 -18.88
C GLU A 31 3.90 26.64 -18.49
N GLN A 32 3.87 27.11 -17.26
CA GLN A 32 4.91 27.96 -16.68
C GLN A 32 6.16 27.11 -16.54
N GLN A 33 7.03 27.18 -17.55
CA GLN A 33 8.42 26.82 -17.43
C GLN A 33 9.01 27.66 -16.30
N ALA A 34 9.34 27.01 -15.19
CA ALA A 34 10.08 27.59 -14.09
C ALA A 34 11.48 28.00 -14.62
N ALA A 35 11.67 29.29 -14.87
CA ALA A 35 12.98 29.85 -15.10
C ALA A 35 13.84 29.69 -13.82
N PRO A 36 15.16 29.50 -13.94
CA PRO A 36 16.04 29.38 -12.78
C PRO A 36 16.00 30.68 -11.97
N MET A 37 15.53 30.58 -10.73
CA MET A 37 15.49 31.71 -9.79
C MET A 37 16.91 32.16 -9.47
N THR A 38 17.23 33.41 -9.79
CA THR A 38 18.47 34.06 -9.34
C THR A 38 18.32 34.47 -7.89
N ALA A 39 19.44 34.50 -7.14
CA ALA A 39 19.53 34.72 -5.69
C ALA A 39 18.95 36.06 -5.16
N LYS A 40 18.27 36.83 -6.01
CA LYS A 40 17.66 38.12 -5.66
C LYS A 40 16.15 38.10 -5.45
N GLU A 41 15.48 36.96 -5.70
CA GLU A 41 14.00 36.84 -5.66
C GLU A 41 13.46 35.97 -4.53
N LEU A 42 14.14 35.95 -3.39
CA LEU A 42 13.61 35.27 -2.20
C LEU A 42 12.55 36.15 -1.52
N PRO A 43 11.43 35.59 -1.09
CA PRO A 43 10.42 36.34 -0.33
C PRO A 43 10.98 36.97 0.93
N PRO A 44 10.44 38.12 1.36
CA PRO A 44 10.93 38.80 2.57
C PRO A 44 10.70 37.91 3.80
N GLY A 45 11.79 37.57 4.49
CA GLY A 45 11.78 36.73 5.70
C GLY A 45 12.76 35.56 5.70
N HIS A 46 13.42 35.27 4.59
CA HIS A 46 14.51 34.28 4.58
C HIS A 46 15.85 34.95 4.97
N PRO A 47 16.65 34.31 5.85
CA PRO A 47 17.98 34.79 6.14
C PRO A 47 18.85 34.70 4.86
N PRO A 48 19.72 35.70 4.59
CA PRO A 48 20.55 35.72 3.38
C PRO A 48 21.48 34.51 3.35
N ILE A 49 21.43 33.76 2.26
CA ILE A 49 22.42 32.72 1.96
C ILE A 49 23.68 33.42 1.46
N GLY A 50 24.41 33.98 2.38
CA GLY A 50 25.68 34.66 2.11
C GLY A 50 26.82 33.93 2.80
N ASN A 51 27.82 33.57 2.00
CA ASN A 51 29.09 33.00 2.42
C ASN A 51 29.58 33.46 3.81
N LYS A 52 30.01 32.46 4.58
CA LYS A 52 30.93 32.50 5.72
C LYS A 52 30.33 32.65 7.12
N THR A 53 30.36 31.51 7.81
CA THR A 53 30.97 31.40 9.16
C THR A 53 30.43 32.34 10.24
N ALA A 54 29.18 32.14 10.64
CA ALA A 54 28.81 32.28 12.03
C ALA A 54 27.58 31.39 12.29
N LEU A 55 27.79 30.29 12.96
CA LEU A 55 26.69 29.49 13.51
C LEU A 55 25.98 30.34 14.56
N PRO A 56 24.63 30.22 14.67
CA PRO A 56 23.88 30.89 15.74
C PRO A 56 24.43 30.52 17.11
N PRO A 57 24.38 31.43 18.12
CA PRO A 57 24.87 31.14 19.46
C PRO A 57 24.11 29.94 20.06
N GLY A 58 24.84 28.89 20.42
CA GLY A 58 24.33 27.65 20.96
C GLY A 58 24.71 26.36 20.22
N HIS A 59 25.36 26.46 19.07
CA HIS A 59 25.95 25.28 18.43
C HIS A 59 27.38 25.04 18.93
N PRO A 60 27.78 23.77 19.17
CA PRO A 60 29.15 23.43 19.52
C PRO A 60 30.09 23.82 18.37
N ASP A 61 31.22 24.44 18.71
CA ASP A 61 32.25 24.87 17.76
C ASP A 61 32.94 23.66 17.13
N ILE A 62 32.76 23.47 15.81
CA ILE A 62 33.38 22.40 15.03
C ILE A 62 34.66 22.83 14.31
N SER A 63 35.19 24.03 14.59
CA SER A 63 36.40 24.57 13.94
C SER A 63 37.72 23.90 14.34
N GLY A 64 37.70 22.91 15.26
CA GLY A 64 38.88 22.18 15.76
C GLY A 64 39.18 20.82 15.16
N MET A 65 38.40 20.32 14.19
CA MET A 65 38.58 18.97 13.64
C MET A 65 39.34 18.96 12.29
N ASN A 66 40.45 19.68 12.18
CA ASN A 66 41.41 19.43 11.11
C ASN A 66 42.59 18.61 11.67
N GLY A 67 42.57 17.31 11.31
CA GLY A 67 43.78 16.49 11.36
C GLY A 67 43.83 15.40 12.42
N MET A 68 43.02 14.36 12.29
CA MET A 68 43.43 13.05 12.76
C MET A 68 42.96 11.99 11.75
N GLY A 69 43.96 11.25 11.25
CA GLY A 69 43.78 10.19 10.29
C GLY A 69 42.71 9.16 10.75
N MET A 70 41.82 8.84 9.87
CA MET A 70 40.88 7.76 10.07
C MET A 70 41.64 6.43 10.11
N PRO A 71 41.56 5.66 11.20
CA PRO A 71 41.92 4.24 11.13
C PRO A 71 40.86 3.52 10.31
N PRO A 72 41.24 2.48 9.54
CA PRO A 72 40.28 1.65 8.82
C PRO A 72 39.58 0.70 9.80
N HIS A 73 38.53 1.15 10.41
CA HIS A 73 37.67 0.29 11.19
C HIS A 73 36.45 -0.06 10.34
N GLY A 74 36.53 -1.26 9.74
CA GLY A 74 35.35 -2.05 9.47
C GLY A 74 34.67 -2.38 10.79
N MET A 75 33.71 -1.58 11.17
CA MET A 75 32.73 -1.90 12.21
C MET A 75 31.41 -1.30 11.80
N GLY A 76 30.39 -2.18 11.85
CA GLY A 76 29.03 -1.87 11.54
C GLY A 76 28.59 -0.56 12.17
N MET A 77 28.18 0.36 11.33
CA MET A 77 27.36 1.48 11.75
C MET A 77 26.01 0.92 12.16
N ASP A 78 25.92 0.68 13.46
CA ASP A 78 24.67 0.72 14.18
C ASP A 78 24.23 2.19 14.23
N GLY A 79 23.97 2.71 13.03
CA GLY A 79 23.35 4.00 12.82
C GLY A 79 21.93 3.85 13.29
N GLY A 80 21.60 4.46 14.42
CA GLY A 80 20.24 4.61 14.91
C GLY A 80 19.34 5.23 13.85
N MET A 81 18.96 4.43 12.87
CA MET A 81 17.82 4.71 12.01
C MET A 81 16.59 4.57 12.87
N MET A 82 15.77 5.61 12.85
CA MET A 82 14.42 5.55 13.37
C MET A 82 13.81 4.18 13.07
N PRO A 83 13.27 3.46 14.07
CA PRO A 83 12.60 2.20 13.82
C PRO A 83 11.26 2.51 13.14
N GLY A 84 11.26 2.61 11.83
CA GLY A 84 10.06 2.90 11.12
C GLY A 84 10.32 3.02 9.63
N MET A 85 9.84 2.05 8.89
CA MET A 85 9.64 2.04 7.44
C MET A 85 10.76 1.50 6.56
N HIS A 86 11.39 0.44 6.97
CA HIS A 86 11.73 -0.54 5.94
C HIS A 86 10.46 -1.34 5.63
N PRO A 87 10.15 -1.65 4.37
CA PRO A 87 9.17 -2.67 4.04
C PRO A 87 9.76 -3.99 4.54
N GLN A 88 9.64 -4.23 5.84
CA GLN A 88 9.97 -5.51 6.41
C GLN A 88 8.92 -6.44 5.85
N SER A 89 9.35 -7.37 5.04
CA SER A 89 8.56 -8.56 4.76
C SER A 89 8.30 -9.21 6.12
N MET A 90 7.20 -8.84 6.76
CA MET A 90 6.75 -9.54 7.96
C MET A 90 6.52 -10.98 7.54
N THR A 91 7.43 -11.84 7.91
CA THR A 91 7.30 -13.27 7.61
C THR A 91 6.30 -13.94 8.55
N LYS A 92 6.01 -13.32 9.70
CA LYS A 92 5.08 -13.87 10.70
C LYS A 92 4.44 -12.77 11.54
N LEU A 93 3.15 -12.91 11.83
CA LEU A 93 2.46 -12.09 12.82
C LEU A 93 3.12 -12.30 14.21
N THR A 94 3.57 -11.21 14.80
CA THR A 94 4.19 -11.22 16.12
C THR A 94 3.20 -10.94 17.25
N LYS A 95 1.97 -10.52 16.89
CA LYS A 95 0.93 -10.12 17.84
C LYS A 95 -0.38 -10.81 17.53
N PRO A 96 -1.23 -11.08 18.54
CA PRO A 96 -2.53 -11.72 18.34
C PRO A 96 -3.47 -10.83 17.51
N VAL A 97 -4.50 -11.45 16.95
CA VAL A 97 -5.60 -10.77 16.26
C VAL A 97 -6.87 -10.93 17.09
N GLU A 98 -7.37 -9.82 17.59
CA GLU A 98 -8.56 -9.73 18.42
C GLU A 98 -9.60 -8.84 17.76
N LEU A 99 -10.57 -9.44 17.09
CA LEU A 99 -11.62 -8.69 16.40
C LEU A 99 -12.94 -8.75 17.18
N PRO A 100 -13.65 -7.62 17.29
CA PRO A 100 -15.01 -7.59 17.79
C PRO A 100 -15.92 -8.55 17.01
N GLU A 101 -16.84 -9.22 17.69
CA GLU A 101 -17.75 -10.18 17.07
C GLU A 101 -18.66 -9.51 16.02
N GLU A 102 -19.03 -8.26 16.24
CA GLU A 102 -19.79 -7.47 15.27
C GLU A 102 -19.03 -7.33 13.93
N VAL A 103 -17.74 -7.03 13.97
CA VAL A 103 -16.89 -6.93 12.77
C VAL A 103 -16.87 -8.25 12.02
N LYS A 104 -16.66 -9.38 12.72
CA LYS A 104 -16.65 -10.72 12.11
C LYS A 104 -18.00 -11.10 11.50
N LYS A 105 -19.10 -10.65 12.09
CA LYS A 105 -20.45 -10.89 11.58
C LYS A 105 -20.80 -10.03 10.38
N THR A 106 -20.30 -8.81 10.34
CA THR A 106 -20.64 -7.82 9.31
C THR A 106 -19.81 -7.99 8.04
N TRP A 107 -18.49 -8.12 8.18
CA TRP A 107 -17.57 -8.12 7.04
C TRP A 107 -17.22 -9.53 6.63
N LYS A 108 -17.89 -10.00 5.56
CA LYS A 108 -17.86 -11.41 5.13
C LYS A 108 -16.95 -11.65 3.94
N PHE A 109 -16.79 -10.65 3.06
CA PHE A 109 -16.12 -10.85 1.79
C PHE A 109 -14.98 -9.88 1.58
N ALA A 110 -13.96 -10.34 0.86
CA ALA A 110 -12.88 -9.53 0.34
C ALA A 110 -12.69 -9.82 -1.15
N ASP A 111 -12.50 -8.77 -1.94
CA ASP A 111 -12.14 -8.86 -3.34
C ASP A 111 -10.62 -8.76 -3.45
N VAL A 112 -10.00 -9.82 -3.96
CA VAL A 112 -8.54 -9.97 -4.03
C VAL A 112 -8.12 -10.14 -5.48
N ILE A 113 -7.03 -9.46 -5.85
CA ILE A 113 -6.40 -9.61 -7.16
C ILE A 113 -5.01 -10.21 -7.03
N VAL A 114 -4.67 -11.05 -7.99
CA VAL A 114 -3.32 -11.60 -8.17
C VAL A 114 -2.71 -11.00 -9.41
N ILE A 115 -1.52 -10.44 -9.27
CA ILE A 115 -0.79 -9.74 -10.32
C ILE A 115 0.48 -10.52 -10.63
N ASP A 116 0.73 -10.78 -11.89
CA ASP A 116 2.03 -11.26 -12.36
C ASP A 116 3.05 -10.12 -12.32
N LYS A 117 4.10 -10.26 -11.53
CA LYS A 117 5.12 -9.21 -11.33
C LYS A 117 5.94 -8.91 -12.59
N THR A 118 6.05 -9.88 -13.48
CA THR A 118 6.83 -9.73 -14.72
C THR A 118 6.09 -8.88 -15.73
N THR A 119 4.78 -9.10 -15.85
CA THR A 119 3.95 -8.44 -16.86
C THR A 119 3.12 -7.28 -16.31
N GLY A 120 2.99 -7.17 -15.00
CA GLY A 120 2.11 -6.21 -14.32
C GLY A 120 0.61 -6.51 -14.51
N LYS A 121 0.25 -7.62 -15.16
CA LYS A 121 -1.14 -7.96 -15.47
C LYS A 121 -1.83 -8.67 -14.31
N VAL A 122 -3.11 -8.36 -14.11
CA VAL A 122 -3.98 -9.15 -13.24
C VAL A 122 -4.25 -10.49 -13.91
N ILE A 123 -3.86 -11.58 -13.24
CA ILE A 123 -4.04 -12.96 -13.73
C ILE A 123 -5.20 -13.69 -13.04
N LYS A 124 -5.65 -13.17 -11.90
CA LYS A 124 -6.76 -13.74 -11.15
C LYS A 124 -7.45 -12.67 -10.33
N GLU A 125 -8.78 -12.69 -10.32
CA GLU A 125 -9.63 -11.97 -9.38
C GLU A 125 -10.48 -12.99 -8.62
N ALA A 126 -10.64 -12.80 -7.33
CA ALA A 126 -11.43 -13.70 -6.48
C ALA A 126 -12.13 -12.93 -5.38
N LYS A 127 -13.42 -13.24 -5.17
CA LYS A 127 -14.16 -12.85 -3.99
C LYS A 127 -14.05 -13.98 -2.97
N VAL A 128 -13.51 -13.69 -1.80
CA VAL A 128 -13.15 -14.68 -0.78
C VAL A 128 -13.74 -14.32 0.58
N LYS A 129 -13.84 -15.33 1.44
CA LYS A 129 -14.26 -15.23 2.84
C LYS A 129 -13.09 -15.57 3.77
N ALA A 130 -13.24 -15.26 5.06
CA ALA A 130 -12.36 -15.81 6.07
C ALA A 130 -12.42 -17.35 6.07
N GLY A 131 -11.25 -17.99 6.07
CA GLY A 131 -11.10 -19.44 5.94
C GLY A 131 -10.79 -19.92 4.52
N ASP A 132 -11.12 -19.15 3.49
CA ASP A 132 -10.85 -19.53 2.09
C ASP A 132 -9.35 -19.54 1.78
N VAL A 133 -8.99 -20.35 0.78
CA VAL A 133 -7.61 -20.50 0.29
C VAL A 133 -7.53 -20.13 -1.18
N ILE A 134 -6.65 -19.23 -1.51
CA ILE A 134 -6.28 -18.88 -2.89
C ILE A 134 -4.98 -19.60 -3.24
N LYS A 135 -4.97 -20.36 -4.35
CA LYS A 135 -3.76 -20.97 -4.89
C LYS A 135 -3.18 -20.11 -6.02
N VAL A 136 -1.90 -19.82 -5.92
CA VAL A 136 -1.14 -19.01 -6.88
C VAL A 136 0.22 -19.68 -7.11
N GLY A 137 0.36 -20.40 -8.21
CA GLY A 137 1.51 -21.26 -8.43
C GLY A 137 1.63 -22.30 -7.30
N ASN A 138 2.78 -22.35 -6.66
CA ASN A 138 3.06 -23.26 -5.53
C ASN A 138 2.70 -22.65 -4.15
N THR A 139 2.17 -21.44 -4.14
CA THR A 139 1.80 -20.72 -2.91
C THR A 139 0.31 -20.88 -2.64
N GLU A 140 -0.02 -21.30 -1.42
CA GLU A 140 -1.38 -21.29 -0.88
C GLU A 140 -1.54 -20.13 0.08
N ILE A 141 -2.57 -19.31 -0.14
CA ILE A 141 -2.84 -18.11 0.65
C ILE A 141 -4.17 -18.29 1.34
N LYS A 142 -4.14 -18.54 2.63
CA LYS A 142 -5.32 -18.66 3.49
C LYS A 142 -5.71 -17.27 4.01
N ILE A 143 -6.97 -16.91 3.83
CA ILE A 143 -7.55 -15.69 4.40
C ILE A 143 -7.92 -16.01 5.86
N LEU A 144 -7.29 -15.32 6.80
CA LEU A 144 -7.56 -15.53 8.23
C LEU A 144 -8.68 -14.61 8.72
N TYR A 145 -8.57 -13.31 8.41
CA TYR A 145 -9.53 -12.30 8.85
C TYR A 145 -9.76 -11.23 7.80
N ILE A 146 -10.96 -10.65 7.81
CA ILE A 146 -11.35 -9.48 7.02
C ILE A 146 -11.65 -8.36 8.01
N VAL A 147 -10.95 -7.23 7.88
CA VAL A 147 -10.94 -6.17 8.89
C VAL A 147 -11.21 -4.82 8.23
N PRO A 148 -12.26 -4.09 8.63
CA PRO A 148 -12.61 -2.81 8.01
C PRO A 148 -11.71 -1.64 8.41
N ASP A 149 -11.20 -1.63 9.63
CA ASP A 149 -10.37 -0.54 10.15
C ASP A 149 -9.22 -1.11 10.99
N LEU A 150 -8.26 -1.78 10.32
CA LEU A 150 -7.17 -2.48 10.99
C LEU A 150 -6.22 -1.51 11.69
N LYS A 151 -6.03 -1.72 12.98
CA LYS A 151 -5.06 -1.01 13.83
C LYS A 151 -4.38 -1.96 14.82
N LEU A 152 -3.22 -1.54 15.28
CA LEU A 152 -2.55 -2.18 16.40
C LEU A 152 -2.90 -1.39 17.67
N MET A 153 -3.66 -2.01 18.57
CA MET A 153 -4.09 -1.42 19.84
C MET A 153 -3.88 -2.45 20.95
N ASN A 154 -3.46 -2.00 22.13
CA ASN A 154 -3.25 -2.88 23.30
C ASN A 154 -2.44 -4.14 23.00
N ASN A 155 -1.40 -4.00 22.15
CA ASN A 155 -0.54 -5.09 21.72
C ASN A 155 -1.22 -6.21 20.88
N ALA A 156 -2.40 -5.94 20.31
CA ALA A 156 -3.14 -6.83 19.43
C ALA A 156 -3.56 -6.11 18.14
N TYR A 157 -3.65 -6.84 17.03
CA TYR A 157 -4.31 -6.37 15.82
C TYR A 157 -5.82 -6.43 16.03
N THR A 158 -6.50 -5.31 15.83
CA THR A 158 -7.95 -5.21 16.01
C THR A 158 -8.58 -4.30 14.97
N SER A 159 -9.91 -4.18 14.98
CA SER A 159 -10.61 -3.15 14.22
C SER A 159 -10.98 -1.99 15.14
N ALA A 160 -10.53 -0.78 14.78
CA ALA A 160 -10.84 0.41 15.56
C ALA A 160 -12.31 0.88 15.40
N SER A 161 -12.93 0.48 14.28
CA SER A 161 -14.34 0.77 14.01
C SER A 161 -14.95 -0.31 13.12
N ASN A 162 -16.29 -0.26 12.93
CA ASN A 162 -17.02 -1.10 11.97
C ASN A 162 -17.20 -0.40 10.60
N GLU A 163 -16.41 0.64 10.33
CA GLU A 163 -16.41 1.38 9.07
C GLU A 163 -15.11 1.08 8.28
N PRO A 164 -15.15 1.08 6.93
CA PRO A 164 -14.00 0.71 6.10
C PRO A 164 -12.97 1.84 5.98
N ASN A 165 -12.48 2.34 7.13
CA ASN A 165 -11.50 3.44 7.19
C ASN A 165 -10.09 3.00 6.80
N ASN A 166 -9.68 1.80 7.20
CA ASN A 166 -8.39 1.21 6.87
C ASN A 166 -8.54 -0.30 6.57
N PRO A 167 -9.22 -0.65 5.45
CA PRO A 167 -9.51 -2.02 5.12
C PRO A 167 -8.26 -2.86 4.92
N ALA A 168 -8.27 -4.05 5.50
CA ALA A 168 -7.20 -5.03 5.35
C ALA A 168 -7.75 -6.46 5.44
N ILE A 169 -7.01 -7.39 4.89
CA ILE A 169 -7.15 -8.81 5.18
C ILE A 169 -5.90 -9.30 5.88
N ILE A 170 -6.06 -10.18 6.85
CA ILE A 170 -4.93 -10.90 7.45
C ILE A 170 -4.86 -12.26 6.79
N VAL A 171 -3.71 -12.56 6.22
CA VAL A 171 -3.50 -13.77 5.44
C VAL A 171 -2.30 -14.57 5.96
N LYS A 172 -2.31 -15.86 5.65
CA LYS A 172 -1.18 -16.77 5.82
C LYS A 172 -0.84 -17.41 4.49
N ALA A 173 0.35 -17.15 3.99
CA ALA A 173 0.88 -17.78 2.79
C ALA A 173 1.83 -18.92 3.16
N THR A 174 1.67 -20.04 2.46
CA THR A 174 2.51 -21.22 2.62
C THR A 174 2.99 -21.69 1.24
N GLU A 175 4.23 -22.13 1.17
CA GLU A 175 4.81 -22.75 0.00
C GLU A 175 5.42 -24.08 0.41
N SER A 176 5.00 -25.15 -0.25
CA SER A 176 5.41 -26.52 0.11
C SER A 176 5.25 -26.85 1.60
N GLY A 177 4.16 -26.38 2.21
CA GLY A 177 3.86 -26.55 3.63
C GLY A 177 4.61 -25.62 4.60
N LYS A 178 5.57 -24.84 4.12
CA LYS A 178 6.30 -23.84 4.93
C LYS A 178 5.62 -22.48 4.88
N VAL A 179 5.44 -21.85 6.03
CA VAL A 179 4.92 -20.47 6.10
C VAL A 179 5.97 -19.51 5.54
N THR A 180 5.61 -18.78 4.49
CA THR A 180 6.45 -17.76 3.84
C THR A 180 6.04 -16.35 4.22
N PHE A 181 4.76 -16.17 4.59
CA PHE A 181 4.22 -14.89 5.03
C PHE A 181 3.01 -15.11 5.93
N GLU A 182 2.88 -14.33 6.99
CA GLU A 182 1.67 -14.25 7.80
C GLU A 182 1.53 -12.81 8.28
N GLY A 183 0.52 -12.07 7.77
CA GLY A 183 0.38 -10.67 8.06
C GLY A 183 -0.77 -9.99 7.33
N PRO A 184 -0.92 -8.68 7.54
CA PRO A 184 -1.96 -7.90 6.87
C PRO A 184 -1.60 -7.55 5.42
N LEU A 185 -2.61 -7.54 4.55
CA LEU A 185 -2.57 -6.90 3.24
C LEU A 185 -3.56 -5.75 3.27
N TYR A 186 -3.07 -4.51 3.17
CA TYR A 186 -3.88 -3.31 3.23
C TYR A 186 -4.41 -2.91 1.85
N GLN A 187 -5.65 -2.44 1.81
CA GLN A 187 -6.23 -1.88 0.58
C GLN A 187 -5.59 -0.54 0.20
N LYS A 188 -5.44 0.36 1.18
CA LYS A 188 -4.94 1.73 0.95
C LYS A 188 -3.42 1.82 0.84
N PHE A 189 -2.72 0.84 1.40
CA PHE A 189 -1.25 0.82 1.47
C PHE A 189 -0.70 -0.54 1.02
N PRO A 190 -0.96 -0.95 -0.24
CA PRO A 190 -0.65 -2.29 -0.72
C PRO A 190 0.85 -2.61 -0.79
N GLN A 191 1.71 -1.59 -0.65
CA GLN A 191 3.16 -1.72 -0.69
C GLN A 191 3.81 -1.97 0.69
N ILE A 192 3.08 -1.73 1.80
CA ILE A 192 3.68 -1.86 3.15
C ILE A 192 4.00 -3.31 3.47
N PHE A 193 3.06 -4.21 3.18
CA PHE A 193 3.23 -5.64 3.36
C PHE A 193 2.86 -6.38 2.09
N THR A 194 3.76 -7.22 1.63
CA THR A 194 3.56 -8.03 0.43
C THR A 194 3.91 -9.49 0.71
N ILE A 195 3.23 -10.41 0.04
CA ILE A 195 3.58 -11.82 0.11
C ILE A 195 4.93 -12.00 -0.58
N ASN A 196 5.85 -12.67 0.10
CA ASN A 196 7.18 -12.95 -0.43
C ASN A 196 7.12 -14.05 -1.51
N ASN A 197 6.64 -13.68 -2.70
CA ASN A 197 6.61 -14.54 -3.88
C ASN A 197 7.32 -13.84 -5.03
N PRO A 198 8.29 -14.50 -5.72
CA PRO A 198 9.09 -13.86 -6.77
C PRO A 198 8.27 -13.52 -8.03
N LYS A 199 7.21 -14.27 -8.32
CA LYS A 199 6.43 -14.15 -9.55
C LYS A 199 5.14 -13.38 -9.39
N TYR A 200 4.51 -13.46 -8.22
CA TYR A 200 3.16 -12.97 -8.03
C TYR A 200 3.08 -11.97 -6.88
N ASP A 201 2.22 -10.99 -7.04
CA ASP A 201 1.78 -10.07 -5.98
C ASP A 201 0.28 -10.25 -5.74
N VAL A 202 -0.13 -10.14 -4.49
CA VAL A 202 -1.53 -10.29 -4.09
C VAL A 202 -1.97 -9.05 -3.37
N LYS A 203 -3.04 -8.42 -3.87
CA LYS A 203 -3.55 -7.17 -3.33
C LYS A 203 -5.01 -7.26 -2.98
N LEU A 204 -5.38 -6.57 -1.92
CA LEU A 204 -6.77 -6.35 -1.55
C LEU A 204 -7.35 -5.21 -2.39
N LYS A 205 -8.41 -5.50 -3.16
CA LYS A 205 -9.14 -4.51 -3.95
C LYS A 205 -10.24 -3.84 -3.13
N GLY A 206 -10.90 -4.60 -2.25
CA GLY A 206 -11.96 -4.11 -1.40
C GLY A 206 -12.49 -5.17 -0.44
N ILE A 207 -13.38 -4.74 0.45
CA ILE A 207 -14.14 -5.61 1.36
C ILE A 207 -15.63 -5.33 1.26
N SER A 208 -16.47 -6.32 1.57
CA SER A 208 -17.93 -6.14 1.55
C SER A 208 -18.63 -6.91 2.66
N LYS A 209 -19.80 -6.37 3.03
CA LYS A 209 -20.68 -6.96 4.04
C LYS A 209 -21.37 -8.22 3.47
N GLY A 210 -21.84 -9.10 4.34
CA GLY A 210 -22.58 -10.30 3.98
C GLY A 210 -23.86 -10.43 4.75
#